data_48f79bff1ad06cde901f7d7565abffea
#
_entry.id   48f79bff1ad06cde901f7d7565abffea
#
_cell.length_a   1.000
_cell.length_b   1.000
_cell.length_c   1.000
_cell.angle_alpha   90.00
_cell.angle_beta   90.00
_cell.angle_gamma   90.00
#
_symmetry.space_group_name_H-M   'P 1'
#
loop_
_entity.id
_entity.type
_entity.pdbx_description
1 polymer ?
#
loop_
_entity_poly.entity_id
_entity_poly.type
_entity_poly.pdbx_seq_one_letter_code
_entity_poly.pdbx_strand_id
1 'polypeptide(L)'
;IYYKNLNVVHYVFLILWLAHYIHRTFIYPFMVDMENQKMPISIPISAMSFNFINVSIQFYGIFLSGEYSYQWFMNPYFCIGIGLFISGMYINIRSDYYMISLRKTRGPGYHQPNSFLYKYISSPNYFGEMIEWLGWAILTASSAGLIFFFWTVANLFPRAIAHHKWYKLSLIHISEPTRRI
;
A
#
# COMPACT_ATOMS: atom_id res chain seq x y z
N ILE A 1 -26.80 -6.08 23.23
CA ILE A 1 -25.80 -6.14 22.13
C ILE A 1 -26.39 -7.05 21.08
N TYR A 2 -26.92 -6.48 19.98
CA TYR A 2 -27.39 -7.27 18.83
C TYR A 2 -26.17 -7.85 18.13
N TYR A 3 -26.00 -9.17 18.22
CA TYR A 3 -25.01 -9.88 17.39
C TYR A 3 -25.48 -9.81 15.95
N LYS A 4 -24.81 -8.99 15.14
CA LYS A 4 -25.03 -8.97 13.70
C LYS A 4 -24.51 -10.30 13.11
N ASN A 5 -25.36 -11.02 12.42
CA ASN A 5 -24.93 -12.23 11.72
C ASN A 5 -24.02 -11.84 10.55
N LEU A 6 -22.73 -12.10 10.69
CA LEU A 6 -21.78 -11.95 9.62
C LEU A 6 -22.10 -12.94 8.49
N ASN A 7 -22.11 -12.47 7.27
CA ASN A 7 -22.33 -13.28 6.08
C ASN A 7 -21.05 -13.43 5.25
N VAL A 8 -21.12 -14.20 4.18
CA VAL A 8 -19.98 -14.49 3.29
C VAL A 8 -19.28 -13.23 2.77
N VAL A 9 -20.02 -12.14 2.53
CA VAL A 9 -19.42 -10.86 2.07
C VAL A 9 -18.45 -10.28 3.09
N HIS A 10 -18.81 -10.31 4.37
CA HIS A 10 -17.93 -9.86 5.45
C HIS A 10 -16.65 -10.70 5.54
N TYR A 11 -16.75 -12.02 5.33
CA TYR A 11 -15.57 -12.89 5.32
C TYR A 11 -14.67 -12.61 4.11
N VAL A 12 -15.23 -12.31 2.93
CA VAL A 12 -14.44 -11.89 1.77
C VAL A 12 -13.69 -10.60 2.07
N PHE A 13 -14.36 -9.60 2.67
CA PHE A 13 -13.70 -8.37 3.08
C PHE A 13 -12.56 -8.64 4.08
N LEU A 14 -12.80 -9.49 5.07
CA LEU A 14 -11.78 -9.86 6.04
C LEU A 14 -10.57 -10.53 5.38
N ILE A 15 -10.80 -11.46 4.45
CA ILE A 15 -9.73 -12.15 3.72
C ILE A 15 -8.90 -11.15 2.90
N LEU A 16 -9.52 -10.24 2.16
CA LEU A 16 -8.81 -9.23 1.38
C LEU A 16 -7.97 -8.32 2.28
N TRP A 17 -8.56 -7.85 3.38
CA TRP A 17 -7.85 -7.04 4.37
C TRP A 17 -6.64 -7.78 4.97
N LEU A 18 -6.86 -9.01 5.42
CA LEU A 18 -5.80 -9.83 5.99
C LEU A 18 -4.71 -10.16 4.97
N ALA A 19 -5.05 -10.40 3.69
CA ALA A 19 -4.07 -10.68 2.64
C ALA A 19 -3.04 -9.54 2.52
N HIS A 20 -3.49 -8.29 2.48
CA HIS A 20 -2.60 -7.13 2.49
C HIS A 20 -1.71 -7.10 3.75
N TYR A 21 -2.31 -7.18 4.93
CA TYR A 21 -1.56 -7.03 6.19
C TYR A 21 -0.63 -8.21 6.48
N ILE A 22 -1.02 -9.44 6.14
CA ILE A 22 -0.13 -10.61 6.24
C ILE A 22 1.09 -10.42 5.34
N HIS A 23 0.88 -10.03 4.09
CA HIS A 23 1.99 -9.74 3.20
C HIS A 23 2.89 -8.63 3.75
N ARG A 24 2.31 -7.52 4.20
CA ARG A 24 3.06 -6.34 4.66
C ARG A 24 3.79 -6.56 5.97
N THR A 25 3.22 -7.36 6.88
CA THR A 25 3.75 -7.55 8.25
C THR A 25 4.64 -8.79 8.36
N PHE A 26 4.26 -9.89 7.69
CA PHE A 26 4.94 -11.18 7.87
C PHE A 26 5.77 -11.61 6.66
N ILE A 27 5.49 -11.14 5.44
CA ILE A 27 6.23 -11.58 4.26
C ILE A 27 7.28 -10.54 3.87
N TYR A 28 6.87 -9.30 3.65
CA TYR A 28 7.74 -8.23 3.16
C TYR A 28 8.96 -7.96 4.05
N PRO A 29 8.87 -7.86 5.40
CA PRO A 29 10.02 -7.58 6.25
C PRO A 29 11.13 -8.64 6.19
N PHE A 30 10.75 -9.92 5.98
CA PHE A 30 11.74 -11.00 5.84
C PHE A 30 12.43 -11.02 4.47
N MET A 31 11.91 -10.29 3.50
CA MET A 31 12.50 -10.19 2.17
C MET A 31 13.48 -9.01 2.05
N VAL A 32 13.29 -7.98 2.87
CA VAL A 32 14.13 -6.78 2.88
C VAL A 32 15.34 -7.03 3.78
N ASP A 33 16.52 -6.74 3.26
CA ASP A 33 17.74 -6.70 4.08
C ASP A 33 17.70 -5.44 4.96
N MET A 34 17.50 -5.65 6.26
CA MET A 34 17.44 -4.60 7.28
C MET A 34 18.75 -4.48 8.07
N GLU A 35 19.81 -5.14 7.65
CA GLU A 35 21.08 -5.17 8.35
C GLU A 35 21.62 -3.75 8.56
N ASN A 36 21.89 -3.40 9.81
CA ASN A 36 22.40 -2.10 10.25
C ASN A 36 21.46 -0.88 10.11
N GLN A 37 20.18 -1.06 9.83
CA GLN A 37 19.24 0.07 9.83
C GLN A 37 18.66 0.31 11.25
N LYS A 38 19.06 1.40 11.88
CA LYS A 38 18.48 1.84 13.16
C LYS A 38 17.22 2.66 12.88
N MET A 39 16.11 2.26 13.47
CA MET A 39 14.84 2.99 13.38
C MET A 39 14.46 3.52 14.77
N PRO A 40 14.11 4.82 14.90
CA PRO A 40 13.60 5.37 16.16
C PRO A 40 12.35 4.62 16.62
N ILE A 41 12.27 4.28 17.89
CA ILE A 41 11.16 3.53 18.48
C ILE A 41 9.80 4.26 18.33
N SER A 42 9.81 5.56 18.17
CA SER A 42 8.61 6.37 17.93
C SER A 42 7.88 5.99 16.64
N ILE A 43 8.61 5.53 15.61
CA ILE A 43 8.03 5.15 14.31
C ILE A 43 7.13 3.92 14.46
N PRO A 44 7.60 2.77 14.98
CA PRO A 44 6.72 1.62 15.17
C PRO A 44 5.58 1.90 16.15
N ILE A 45 5.80 2.66 17.22
CA ILE A 45 4.72 3.03 18.16
C ILE A 45 3.63 3.83 17.44
N SER A 46 4.01 4.84 16.65
CA SER A 46 3.04 5.62 15.86
C SER A 46 2.29 4.75 14.85
N ALA A 47 2.98 3.83 14.18
CA ALA A 47 2.37 2.89 13.25
C ALA A 47 1.37 1.95 13.94
N MET A 48 1.72 1.42 15.11
CA MET A 48 0.82 0.57 15.91
C MET A 48 -0.42 1.34 16.37
N SER A 49 -0.25 2.54 16.89
CA SER A 49 -1.35 3.40 17.34
C SER A 49 -2.30 3.74 16.18
N PHE A 50 -1.73 4.10 15.03
CA PHE A 50 -2.51 4.33 13.83
C PHE A 50 -3.28 3.09 13.39
N ASN A 51 -2.63 1.92 13.32
CA ASN A 51 -3.29 0.69 12.91
C ASN A 51 -4.40 0.30 13.88
N PHE A 52 -4.22 0.48 15.18
CA PHE A 52 -5.27 0.23 16.16
C PHE A 52 -6.52 1.08 15.90
N ILE A 53 -6.34 2.39 15.67
CA ILE A 53 -7.45 3.30 15.35
C ILE A 53 -8.10 2.91 14.02
N ASN A 54 -7.29 2.66 12.98
CA ASN A 54 -7.80 2.30 11.67
C ASN A 54 -8.61 1.01 11.69
N VAL A 55 -8.08 -0.06 12.29
CA VAL A 55 -8.79 -1.35 12.42
C VAL A 55 -10.10 -1.15 13.16
N SER A 56 -10.12 -0.35 14.23
CA SER A 56 -11.35 -0.05 14.98
C SER A 56 -12.41 0.65 14.11
N ILE A 57 -12.00 1.64 13.30
CA ILE A 57 -12.89 2.36 12.38
C ILE A 57 -13.42 1.40 11.30
N GLN A 58 -12.55 0.59 10.70
CA GLN A 58 -12.95 -0.40 9.69
C GLN A 58 -13.89 -1.45 10.26
N PHE A 59 -13.56 -1.97 11.44
CA PHE A 59 -14.41 -2.95 12.10
C PHE A 59 -15.80 -2.39 12.40
N TYR A 60 -15.87 -1.20 12.98
CA TYR A 60 -17.14 -0.55 13.24
C TYR A 60 -17.92 -0.29 11.96
N GLY A 61 -17.31 0.36 10.96
CA GLY A 61 -17.99 0.81 9.75
C GLY A 61 -18.45 -0.32 8.83
N ILE A 62 -17.69 -1.42 8.77
CA ILE A 62 -17.95 -2.52 7.83
C ILE A 62 -18.67 -3.68 8.53
N PHE A 63 -18.19 -4.11 9.69
CA PHE A 63 -18.68 -5.32 10.33
C PHE A 63 -19.85 -5.07 11.29
N LEU A 64 -19.91 -3.92 11.94
CA LEU A 64 -21.01 -3.59 12.85
C LEU A 64 -22.11 -2.77 12.18
N SER A 65 -21.77 -1.74 11.41
CA SER A 65 -22.75 -0.81 10.82
C SER A 65 -23.07 -1.14 9.36
N GLY A 66 -22.13 -1.70 8.60
CA GLY A 66 -22.34 -2.01 7.18
C GLY A 66 -23.37 -3.11 6.95
N GLU A 67 -24.30 -2.92 6.05
CA GLU A 67 -25.32 -3.91 5.67
C GLU A 67 -25.01 -4.47 4.29
N TYR A 68 -24.52 -5.72 4.25
CA TYR A 68 -24.20 -6.40 3.01
C TYR A 68 -25.02 -7.69 2.91
N SER A 69 -25.69 -7.89 1.77
CA SER A 69 -26.37 -9.13 1.44
C SER A 69 -25.55 -9.93 0.44
N TYR A 70 -25.90 -11.19 0.20
CA TYR A 70 -25.25 -12.00 -0.85
C TYR A 70 -25.29 -11.33 -2.24
N GLN A 71 -26.33 -10.54 -2.52
CA GLN A 71 -26.46 -9.79 -3.77
C GLN A 71 -25.38 -8.72 -3.94
N TRP A 72 -24.65 -8.35 -2.88
CA TRP A 72 -23.52 -7.41 -2.94
C TRP A 72 -22.44 -7.84 -3.93
N PHE A 73 -22.26 -9.14 -4.11
CA PHE A 73 -21.30 -9.67 -5.10
C PHE A 73 -21.62 -9.26 -6.55
N MET A 74 -22.88 -8.99 -6.86
CA MET A 74 -23.33 -8.53 -8.18
C MET A 74 -23.41 -7.01 -8.27
N ASN A 75 -23.12 -6.29 -7.19
CA ASN A 75 -23.16 -4.84 -7.17
C ASN A 75 -21.97 -4.28 -7.96
N PRO A 76 -22.16 -3.26 -8.84
CA PRO A 76 -21.08 -2.62 -9.58
C PRO A 76 -19.94 -2.11 -8.67
N TYR A 77 -20.25 -1.60 -7.49
CA TYR A 77 -19.24 -1.18 -6.52
C TYR A 77 -18.32 -2.34 -6.09
N PHE A 78 -18.92 -3.52 -5.85
CA PHE A 78 -18.11 -4.71 -5.53
C PHE A 78 -17.22 -5.10 -6.71
N CYS A 79 -17.78 -5.21 -7.93
CA CYS A 79 -17.05 -5.66 -9.11
C CYS A 79 -15.89 -4.72 -9.49
N ILE A 80 -16.14 -3.42 -9.48
CA ILE A 80 -15.10 -2.41 -9.78
C ILE A 80 -14.09 -2.37 -8.65
N GLY A 81 -14.55 -2.34 -7.40
CA GLY A 81 -13.69 -2.22 -6.23
C GLY A 81 -12.75 -3.41 -6.07
N ILE A 82 -13.22 -4.64 -6.29
CA ILE A 82 -12.35 -5.83 -6.21
C ILE A 82 -11.29 -5.84 -7.32
N GLY A 83 -11.65 -5.41 -8.52
CA GLY A 83 -10.72 -5.27 -9.64
C GLY A 83 -9.61 -4.26 -9.32
N LEU A 84 -9.97 -3.09 -8.78
CA LEU A 84 -9.00 -2.07 -8.35
C LEU A 84 -8.15 -2.57 -7.17
N PHE A 85 -8.75 -3.23 -6.18
CA PHE A 85 -8.03 -3.76 -5.03
C PHE A 85 -6.95 -4.77 -5.45
N ILE A 86 -7.32 -5.77 -6.24
CA ILE A 86 -6.38 -6.81 -6.69
C ILE A 86 -5.30 -6.22 -7.61
N SER A 87 -5.66 -5.34 -8.54
CA SER A 87 -4.68 -4.70 -9.43
C SER A 87 -3.71 -3.79 -8.67
N GLY A 88 -4.22 -3.02 -7.71
CA GLY A 88 -3.42 -2.18 -6.82
C GLY A 88 -2.44 -3.00 -5.98
N MET A 89 -2.92 -4.05 -5.34
CA MET A 89 -2.11 -5.00 -4.57
C MET A 89 -1.02 -5.67 -5.45
N TYR A 90 -1.37 -6.09 -6.65
CA TYR A 90 -0.40 -6.65 -7.60
C TYR A 90 0.70 -5.65 -7.96
N ILE A 91 0.33 -4.40 -8.28
CA ILE A 91 1.29 -3.34 -8.60
C ILE A 91 2.20 -3.06 -7.40
N ASN A 92 1.64 -2.95 -6.19
CA ASN A 92 2.39 -2.72 -4.95
C ASN A 92 3.43 -3.83 -4.74
N ILE A 93 2.99 -5.09 -4.67
CA ILE A 93 3.83 -6.25 -4.40
C ILE A 93 4.90 -6.42 -5.49
N ARG A 94 4.52 -6.33 -6.77
CA ARG A 94 5.45 -6.48 -7.89
C ARG A 94 6.54 -5.42 -7.90
N SER A 95 6.18 -4.19 -7.55
CA SER A 95 7.13 -3.08 -7.47
C SER A 95 8.12 -3.25 -6.32
N ASP A 96 7.65 -3.67 -5.16
CA ASP A 96 8.50 -3.93 -3.99
C ASP A 96 9.47 -5.08 -4.28
N TYR A 97 9.01 -6.18 -4.86
CA TYR A 97 9.86 -7.32 -5.22
C TYR A 97 10.92 -6.95 -6.26
N TYR A 98 10.56 -6.12 -7.23
CA TYR A 98 11.54 -5.63 -8.18
C TYR A 98 12.65 -4.80 -7.51
N MET A 99 12.30 -3.91 -6.59
CA MET A 99 13.29 -3.11 -5.85
C MET A 99 14.18 -3.98 -4.95
N ILE A 100 13.61 -4.98 -4.28
CA ILE A 100 14.37 -5.93 -3.47
C ILE A 100 15.36 -6.71 -4.34
N SER A 101 14.90 -7.25 -5.47
CA SER A 101 15.76 -8.00 -6.39
C SER A 101 16.88 -7.13 -6.97
N LEU A 102 16.58 -5.89 -7.32
CA LEU A 102 17.55 -4.93 -7.84
C LEU A 102 18.67 -4.65 -6.83
N ARG A 103 18.33 -4.47 -5.55
CA ARG A 103 19.32 -4.29 -4.47
C ARG A 103 20.16 -5.54 -4.25
N LYS A 104 19.54 -6.72 -4.27
CA LYS A 104 20.27 -8.00 -4.11
C LYS A 104 21.26 -8.25 -5.25
N THR A 105 20.91 -7.89 -6.49
CA THR A 105 21.74 -8.16 -7.67
C THR A 105 22.85 -7.14 -7.88
N ARG A 106 22.62 -5.89 -7.54
CA ARG A 106 23.55 -4.78 -7.80
C ARG A 106 24.35 -4.33 -6.57
N GLY A 107 24.09 -4.93 -5.41
CA GLY A 107 24.77 -4.60 -4.15
C GLY A 107 24.29 -3.28 -3.52
N PRO A 108 24.97 -2.83 -2.44
CA PRO A 108 24.65 -1.57 -1.76
C PRO A 108 24.91 -0.37 -2.69
N GLY A 109 24.07 0.64 -2.61
CA GLY A 109 24.19 1.86 -3.39
C GLY A 109 22.89 2.25 -4.09
N TYR A 110 22.96 3.36 -4.82
CA TYR A 110 21.84 3.84 -5.62
C TYR A 110 21.77 3.12 -6.96
N HIS A 111 20.65 2.49 -7.23
CA HIS A 111 20.36 1.86 -8.52
C HIS A 111 19.05 2.41 -9.07
N GLN A 112 19.12 3.05 -10.22
CA GLN A 112 17.92 3.53 -10.89
C GLN A 112 17.10 2.33 -11.38
N PRO A 113 15.85 2.19 -10.91
CA PRO A 113 14.96 1.17 -11.42
C PRO A 113 14.47 1.56 -12.81
N ASN A 114 14.47 0.60 -13.73
CA ASN A 114 14.16 0.87 -15.13
C ASN A 114 13.25 -0.23 -15.74
N SER A 115 12.51 -0.96 -14.92
CA SER A 115 11.61 -2.03 -15.36
C SER A 115 10.22 -1.86 -14.78
N PHE A 116 9.25 -2.55 -15.35
CA PHE A 116 7.86 -2.47 -14.94
C PHE A 116 7.36 -1.01 -14.99
N LEU A 117 6.54 -0.59 -14.05
CA LEU A 117 6.01 0.77 -13.97
C LEU A 117 7.03 1.83 -13.56
N TYR A 118 8.23 1.44 -13.08
CA TYR A 118 9.31 2.39 -12.78
C TYR A 118 9.80 3.18 -14.00
N LYS A 119 9.49 2.72 -15.22
CA LYS A 119 9.74 3.48 -16.45
C LYS A 119 8.91 4.77 -16.53
N TYR A 120 7.77 4.81 -15.87
CA TYR A 120 6.79 5.90 -15.99
C TYR A 120 6.55 6.64 -14.67
N ILE A 121 6.68 5.94 -13.54
CA ILE A 121 6.33 6.44 -12.22
C ILE A 121 7.49 6.17 -11.27
N SER A 122 7.90 7.16 -10.49
CA SER A 122 9.04 7.03 -9.56
C SER A 122 8.76 6.12 -8.35
N SER A 123 7.51 5.95 -7.98
CA SER A 123 7.10 5.13 -6.83
C SER A 123 5.84 4.33 -7.15
N PRO A 124 5.94 3.32 -8.04
CA PRO A 124 4.77 2.55 -8.45
C PRO A 124 4.21 1.68 -7.31
N ASN A 125 5.00 1.34 -6.31
CA ASN A 125 4.51 0.68 -5.10
C ASN A 125 3.51 1.57 -4.33
N TYR A 126 3.81 2.85 -4.13
CA TYR A 126 2.87 3.77 -3.49
C TYR A 126 1.62 4.00 -4.35
N PHE A 127 1.80 4.11 -5.65
CA PHE A 127 0.69 4.21 -6.59
C PHE A 127 -0.23 2.99 -6.52
N GLY A 128 0.35 1.79 -6.50
CA GLY A 128 -0.39 0.54 -6.34
C GLY A 128 -1.18 0.50 -5.02
N GLU A 129 -0.55 0.89 -3.92
CA GLU A 129 -1.19 0.91 -2.60
C GLU A 129 -2.34 1.95 -2.53
N MET A 130 -2.21 3.10 -3.18
CA MET A 130 -3.32 4.06 -3.29
C MET A 130 -4.49 3.51 -4.12
N ILE A 131 -4.21 2.82 -5.23
CA ILE A 131 -5.27 2.15 -6.03
C ILE A 131 -5.93 1.03 -5.22
N GLU A 132 -5.16 0.25 -4.49
CA GLU A 132 -5.66 -0.82 -3.65
C GLU A 132 -6.68 -0.29 -2.61
N TRP A 133 -6.32 0.77 -1.89
CA TRP A 133 -7.22 1.34 -0.88
C TRP A 133 -8.38 2.15 -1.47
N LEU A 134 -8.23 2.70 -2.68
CA LEU A 134 -9.37 3.20 -3.45
C LEU A 134 -10.33 2.06 -3.79
N GLY A 135 -9.79 0.93 -4.25
CA GLY A 135 -10.55 -0.29 -4.50
C GLY A 135 -11.31 -0.74 -3.25
N TRP A 136 -10.65 -0.73 -2.08
CA TRP A 136 -11.29 -1.05 -0.80
C TRP A 136 -12.44 -0.12 -0.46
N ALA A 137 -12.26 1.18 -0.63
CA ALA A 137 -13.31 2.17 -0.36
C ALA A 137 -14.54 1.97 -1.25
N ILE A 138 -14.31 1.66 -2.53
CA ILE A 138 -15.40 1.39 -3.50
C ILE A 138 -16.04 0.03 -3.19
N LEU A 139 -15.25 -1.02 -2.99
CA LEU A 139 -15.68 -2.38 -2.71
C LEU A 139 -16.62 -2.47 -1.50
N THR A 140 -16.28 -1.73 -0.45
CA THR A 140 -17.07 -1.69 0.77
C THR A 140 -18.17 -0.63 0.75
N ALA A 141 -18.10 0.35 -0.17
CA ALA A 141 -18.95 1.53 -0.23
C ALA A 141 -19.18 2.16 1.15
N SER A 142 -18.13 2.20 1.98
CA SER A 142 -18.21 2.63 3.37
C SER A 142 -17.43 3.93 3.61
N SER A 143 -17.93 4.77 4.51
CA SER A 143 -17.20 5.96 4.98
C SER A 143 -15.86 5.57 5.64
N ALA A 144 -15.81 4.44 6.34
CA ALA A 144 -14.59 3.91 6.91
C ALA A 144 -13.53 3.64 5.83
N GLY A 145 -13.91 2.98 4.73
CA GLY A 145 -13.02 2.75 3.59
C GLY A 145 -12.54 4.06 2.96
N LEU A 146 -13.42 5.05 2.77
CA LEU A 146 -13.05 6.37 2.24
C LEU A 146 -12.06 7.11 3.16
N ILE A 147 -12.29 7.12 4.47
CA ILE A 147 -11.37 7.74 5.44
C ILE A 147 -9.99 7.11 5.32
N PHE A 148 -9.92 5.79 5.24
CA PHE A 148 -8.64 5.10 5.12
C PHE A 148 -7.95 5.36 3.78
N PHE A 149 -8.69 5.41 2.68
CA PHE A 149 -8.15 5.81 1.37
C PHE A 149 -7.52 7.21 1.42
N PHE A 150 -8.25 8.21 1.90
CA PHE A 150 -7.73 9.57 1.98
C PHE A 150 -6.53 9.67 2.92
N TRP A 151 -6.53 8.94 4.02
CA TRP A 151 -5.37 8.86 4.91
C TRP A 151 -4.16 8.26 4.20
N THR A 152 -4.35 7.20 3.44
CA THR A 152 -3.28 6.56 2.64
C THR A 152 -2.72 7.54 1.62
N VAL A 153 -3.57 8.24 0.88
CA VAL A 153 -3.14 9.26 -0.08
C VAL A 153 -2.36 10.38 0.61
N ALA A 154 -2.87 10.92 1.71
CA ALA A 154 -2.19 11.97 2.48
C ALA A 154 -0.81 11.55 2.99
N ASN A 155 -0.59 10.27 3.24
CA ASN A 155 0.67 9.72 3.72
C ASN A 155 1.63 9.37 2.58
N LEU A 156 1.16 8.74 1.51
CA LEU A 156 2.00 8.20 0.45
C LEU A 156 2.29 9.22 -0.66
N PHE A 157 1.36 10.11 -0.98
CA PHE A 157 1.52 11.07 -2.06
C PHE A 157 2.69 12.06 -1.83
N PRO A 158 2.84 12.69 -0.64
CA PRO A 158 4.01 13.53 -0.37
C PRO A 158 5.33 12.76 -0.45
N ARG A 159 5.35 11.49 0.01
CA ARG A 159 6.52 10.62 -0.09
C ARG A 159 6.87 10.31 -1.55
N ALA A 160 5.87 10.05 -2.40
CA ALA A 160 6.07 9.83 -3.83
C ALA A 160 6.69 11.06 -4.51
N ILE A 161 6.23 12.28 -4.16
CA ILE A 161 6.79 13.54 -4.65
C ILE A 161 8.25 13.70 -4.20
N ALA A 162 8.54 13.42 -2.92
CA ALA A 162 9.90 13.50 -2.38
C ALA A 162 10.85 12.52 -3.09
N HIS A 163 10.41 11.28 -3.33
CA HIS A 163 11.16 10.30 -4.12
C HIS A 163 11.40 10.79 -5.55
N HIS A 164 10.39 11.34 -6.21
CA HIS A 164 10.55 11.87 -7.58
C HIS A 164 11.57 13.00 -7.65
N LYS A 165 11.53 13.96 -6.71
CA LYS A 165 12.50 15.05 -6.62
C LYS A 165 13.92 14.51 -6.40
N TRP A 166 14.05 13.55 -5.49
CA TRP A 166 15.34 12.92 -5.20
C TRP A 166 15.91 12.18 -6.43
N TYR A 167 15.09 11.45 -7.19
CA TYR A 167 15.51 10.82 -8.44
C TYR A 167 16.02 11.84 -9.46
N LYS A 168 15.32 12.95 -9.65
CA LYS A 168 15.75 14.02 -10.56
C LYS A 168 17.10 14.61 -10.17
N LEU A 169 17.31 14.92 -8.89
CA LEU A 169 18.58 15.47 -8.39
C LEU A 169 19.73 14.47 -8.56
N SER A 170 19.51 13.21 -8.27
CA SER A 170 20.52 12.16 -8.43
C SER A 170 20.94 11.99 -9.89
N LEU A 171 20.03 12.15 -10.85
CA LEU A 171 20.35 12.07 -12.27
C LEU A 171 21.17 13.28 -12.77
N ILE A 172 20.94 14.47 -12.23
CA ILE A 172 21.73 15.67 -12.57
C ILE A 172 23.19 15.48 -12.13
N HIS A 173 23.41 14.98 -10.90
CA HIS A 173 24.77 14.74 -10.39
C HIS A 173 25.53 13.61 -11.13
N ILE A 174 24.82 12.64 -11.69
CA ILE A 174 25.46 11.56 -12.49
C ILE A 174 25.80 12.06 -13.90
N SER A 175 25.05 13.02 -14.44
CA SER A 175 25.24 13.53 -15.80
C SER A 175 26.19 14.72 -15.90
N GLU A 176 26.63 15.33 -14.79
CA GLU A 176 27.72 16.32 -14.81
C GLU A 176 29.06 15.59 -14.72
N PRO A 177 29.81 15.46 -15.82
CA PRO A 177 31.21 15.06 -15.73
C PRO A 177 31.92 16.15 -14.95
N THR A 178 32.59 15.79 -13.85
CA THR A 178 33.52 16.64 -13.13
C THR A 178 34.36 17.44 -14.13
N ARG A 179 34.05 18.71 -14.34
CA ARG A 179 34.99 19.63 -14.97
C ARG A 179 36.19 19.70 -14.01
N ARG A 180 37.22 18.94 -14.36
CA ARG A 180 38.55 19.19 -13.79
C ARG A 180 38.96 20.57 -14.27
N ILE A 181 39.05 21.49 -13.33
CA ILE A 181 39.81 22.75 -13.47
C ILE A 181 41.29 22.40 -13.35
#